data_f5886a56efda084cd76954f4d7a849fb
#
_entry.id   f5886a56efda084cd76954f4d7a849fb
#
_cell.length_a   1.000
_cell.length_b   1.000
_cell.length_c   1.000
_cell.angle_alpha   90.00
_cell.angle_beta   90.00
_cell.angle_gamma   90.00
#
_symmetry.space_group_name_H-M   'P 1'
#
loop_
_entity.id
_entity.type
_entity.pdbx_description
1 polymer ?
#
loop_
_entity_poly.entity_id
_entity_poly.type
_entity_poly.pdbx_seq_one_letter_code
_entity_poly.pdbx_strand_id
1 'polypeptide(L)'
;DVIFFLNKIIFSNKINNKLFSIFNLCGSDSQKLTKVVKLIEYNLNKKAKINFSSFQIGDVLKTHGDNKKILKFSKKYKFIKIEEGIKKFILWYKNKNEISKN
;
A
#
# COMPACT_ATOMS: atom_id res chain seq x y z
N ASP A 1 6.87 -1.02 -3.58
CA ASP A 1 6.67 0.32 -4.19
C ASP A 1 7.43 1.41 -3.42
N VAL A 2 7.20 1.57 -2.09
CA VAL A 2 7.79 2.66 -1.29
C VAL A 2 9.31 2.68 -1.36
N ILE A 3 9.98 1.59 -1.06
CA ILE A 3 11.46 1.49 -1.07
C ILE A 3 12.05 1.80 -2.44
N PHE A 4 11.38 1.34 -3.52
CA PHE A 4 11.82 1.66 -4.88
C PHE A 4 11.85 3.16 -5.12
N PHE A 5 10.79 3.89 -4.77
CA PHE A 5 10.73 5.33 -4.97
C PHE A 5 11.65 6.09 -4.01
N LEU A 6 11.79 5.65 -2.76
CA LEU A 6 12.76 6.23 -1.83
C LEU A 6 14.18 6.18 -2.40
N ASN A 7 14.62 5.02 -2.91
CA ASN A 7 15.92 4.89 -3.56
C ASN A 7 16.04 5.81 -4.78
N LYS A 8 14.99 5.88 -5.62
CA LYS A 8 14.99 6.79 -6.79
C LYS A 8 15.09 8.26 -6.40
N ILE A 9 14.47 8.66 -5.28
CA ILE A 9 14.51 10.03 -4.77
C ILE A 9 15.89 10.32 -4.20
N ILE A 10 16.41 9.47 -3.31
CA ILE A 10 17.70 9.67 -2.61
C ILE A 10 18.86 9.78 -3.62
N PHE A 11 18.88 8.92 -4.64
CA PHE A 11 19.94 8.89 -5.64
C PHE A 11 19.64 9.71 -6.90
N SER A 12 18.66 10.63 -6.82
CA SER A 12 18.27 11.46 -7.96
C SER A 12 18.84 12.85 -7.87
N ASN A 13 19.53 13.29 -8.92
CA ASN A 13 19.95 14.69 -9.08
C ASN A 13 18.76 15.62 -9.45
N LYS A 14 17.52 15.11 -9.49
CA LYS A 14 16.31 15.87 -9.90
C LYS A 14 15.68 16.68 -8.77
N ILE A 15 16.13 16.52 -7.54
CA ILE A 15 15.69 17.33 -6.41
C ILE A 15 16.61 18.55 -6.35
N ASN A 16 16.36 19.50 -7.26
CA ASN A 16 17.09 20.75 -7.29
C ASN A 16 16.78 21.57 -6.03
N ASN A 17 17.81 21.84 -5.23
CA ASN A 17 17.96 22.93 -4.22
C ASN A 17 16.71 23.34 -3.40
N LYS A 18 15.67 22.49 -3.32
CA LYS A 18 14.53 22.74 -2.47
C LYS A 18 14.80 22.15 -1.08
N LEU A 19 14.63 22.95 -0.04
CA LEU A 19 14.81 22.56 1.35
C LEU A 19 13.98 21.30 1.72
N PHE A 20 12.80 21.14 1.12
CA PHE A 20 11.98 19.94 1.26
C PHE A 20 11.05 19.71 0.06
N SER A 21 10.59 18.49 -0.12
CA SER A 21 9.59 18.14 -1.13
C SER A 21 8.64 17.09 -0.61
N ILE A 22 7.34 17.28 -0.83
CA ILE A 22 6.29 16.34 -0.46
C ILE A 22 5.87 15.57 -1.71
N PHE A 23 5.76 14.25 -1.57
CA PHE A 23 5.30 13.33 -2.61
C PHE A 23 4.18 12.45 -2.05
N ASN A 24 3.11 12.27 -2.81
CA ASN A 24 2.15 11.21 -2.55
C ASN A 24 2.66 9.92 -3.18
N LEU A 25 2.54 8.82 -2.46
CA LEU A 25 2.81 7.49 -2.95
C LEU A 25 1.66 6.58 -2.54
N CYS A 26 0.83 6.22 -3.49
CA CYS A 26 -0.39 5.45 -3.26
C CYS A 26 -0.59 4.42 -4.38
N GLY A 27 -1.45 3.44 -4.15
CA GLY A 27 -1.88 2.53 -5.21
C GLY A 27 -2.58 3.29 -6.35
N SER A 28 -2.52 2.76 -7.57
CA SER A 28 -3.16 3.36 -8.74
C SER A 28 -4.67 3.35 -8.67
N ASP A 29 -5.25 2.39 -7.95
CA ASP A 29 -6.69 2.16 -7.92
C ASP A 29 -7.25 2.15 -6.50
N SER A 30 -8.39 2.81 -6.32
CA SER A 30 -9.17 2.73 -5.09
C SER A 30 -9.77 1.34 -4.94
N GLN A 31 -9.59 0.72 -3.78
CA GLN A 31 -10.06 -0.63 -3.50
C GLN A 31 -11.18 -0.62 -2.46
N LYS A 32 -12.21 -1.46 -2.67
CA LYS A 32 -13.25 -1.66 -1.65
C LYS A 32 -12.66 -2.41 -0.45
N LEU A 33 -12.92 -1.94 0.76
CA LEU A 33 -12.45 -2.59 2.00
C LEU A 33 -12.89 -4.07 2.08
N THR A 34 -14.12 -4.37 1.67
CA THR A 34 -14.63 -5.75 1.61
C THR A 34 -13.83 -6.66 0.69
N LYS A 35 -13.25 -6.13 -0.41
CA LYS A 35 -12.33 -6.89 -1.28
C LYS A 35 -11.02 -7.19 -0.55
N VAL A 36 -10.47 -6.23 0.17
CA VAL A 36 -9.23 -6.43 0.95
C VAL A 36 -9.43 -7.49 2.03
N VAL A 37 -10.55 -7.44 2.77
CA VAL A 37 -10.89 -8.47 3.77
C VAL A 37 -10.97 -9.85 3.14
N LYS A 38 -11.67 -10.01 2.02
CA LYS A 38 -11.77 -11.29 1.30
C LYS A 38 -10.40 -11.82 0.85
N LEU A 39 -9.51 -10.96 0.40
CA LEU A 39 -8.15 -11.35 0.02
C LEU A 39 -7.34 -11.85 1.23
N ILE A 40 -7.49 -11.22 2.38
CA ILE A 40 -6.84 -11.64 3.63
C ILE A 40 -7.41 -13.00 4.07
N GLU A 41 -8.74 -13.16 4.12
CA GLU A 41 -9.41 -14.41 4.45
C GLU A 41 -8.90 -15.56 3.58
N TYR A 42 -8.87 -15.34 2.26
CA TYR A 42 -8.41 -16.34 1.30
C TYR A 42 -6.95 -16.77 1.56
N ASN A 43 -6.03 -15.82 1.74
CA ASN A 43 -4.62 -16.14 1.92
C ASN A 43 -4.29 -16.71 3.31
N LEU A 44 -5.10 -16.40 4.33
CA LEU A 44 -4.97 -16.98 5.67
C LEU A 44 -5.71 -18.32 5.82
N ASN A 45 -6.64 -18.62 4.92
CA ASN A 45 -7.63 -19.70 5.04
C ASN A 45 -8.42 -19.59 6.35
N LYS A 46 -8.85 -18.36 6.69
CA LYS A 46 -9.63 -18.05 7.90
C LYS A 46 -10.74 -17.08 7.56
N LYS A 47 -11.85 -17.15 8.31
CA LYS A 47 -12.95 -16.19 8.19
C LYS A 47 -12.82 -15.08 9.21
N ALA A 48 -13.04 -13.84 8.78
CA ALA A 48 -13.07 -12.68 9.65
C ALA A 48 -14.42 -12.58 10.39
N LYS A 49 -14.38 -12.20 11.65
CA LYS A 49 -15.59 -11.72 12.36
C LYS A 49 -15.77 -10.26 11.99
N ILE A 50 -16.82 -9.95 11.23
CA ILE A 50 -17.06 -8.59 10.73
C ILE A 50 -18.23 -7.99 11.51
N ASN A 51 -18.01 -6.85 12.14
CA ASN A 51 -19.05 -6.00 12.71
C ASN A 51 -19.23 -4.78 11.84
N PHE A 52 -20.43 -4.56 11.33
CA PHE A 52 -20.78 -3.35 10.60
C PHE A 52 -21.26 -2.30 11.58
N SER A 53 -20.66 -1.13 11.57
CA SER A 53 -21.09 0.03 12.36
C SER A 53 -21.57 1.15 11.42
N SER A 54 -22.28 2.11 11.98
CA SER A 54 -22.67 3.34 11.26
C SER A 54 -21.43 4.14 10.86
N PHE A 55 -21.57 4.92 9.81
CA PHE A 55 -20.55 5.83 9.30
C PHE A 55 -20.19 6.85 10.38
N GLN A 56 -18.91 7.06 10.65
CA GLN A 56 -18.49 8.05 11.63
C GLN A 56 -18.37 9.44 10.96
N ILE A 57 -18.67 10.50 11.74
CA ILE A 57 -18.52 11.87 11.27
C ILE A 57 -17.02 12.10 10.98
N GLY A 58 -16.71 12.54 9.75
CA GLY A 58 -15.35 12.78 9.30
C GLY A 58 -14.72 11.65 8.47
N ASP A 59 -15.36 10.48 8.40
CA ASP A 59 -14.93 9.43 7.47
C ASP A 59 -15.15 9.83 6.01
N VAL A 60 -14.26 9.39 5.13
CA VAL A 60 -14.39 9.60 3.69
C VAL A 60 -14.82 8.32 2.99
N LEU A 61 -15.81 8.44 2.10
CA LEU A 61 -16.34 7.32 1.33
C LEU A 61 -15.30 6.67 0.40
N LYS A 62 -14.30 7.44 -0.04
CA LYS A 62 -13.30 7.00 -0.99
C LYS A 62 -12.00 7.77 -0.77
N THR A 63 -10.91 7.06 -0.64
CA THR A 63 -9.57 7.64 -0.64
C THR A 63 -8.94 7.44 -2.02
N HIS A 64 -8.30 8.49 -2.55
CA HIS A 64 -7.56 8.44 -3.80
C HIS A 64 -6.40 9.43 -3.72
N GLY A 65 -5.21 9.02 -4.14
CA GLY A 65 -4.03 9.87 -4.16
C GLY A 65 -3.53 10.11 -5.59
N ASP A 66 -2.93 11.26 -5.83
CA ASP A 66 -2.30 11.60 -7.11
C ASP A 66 -0.80 11.28 -7.09
N ASN A 67 -0.39 10.32 -7.89
CA ASN A 67 1.00 9.88 -8.07
C ASN A 67 1.80 10.66 -9.11
N LYS A 68 1.22 11.66 -9.80
CA LYS A 68 1.86 12.37 -10.92
C LYS A 68 3.25 12.91 -10.57
N LYS A 69 3.41 13.44 -9.36
CA LYS A 69 4.68 14.03 -8.92
C LYS A 69 5.76 12.97 -8.73
N ILE A 70 5.45 11.85 -8.07
CA ILE A 70 6.41 10.77 -7.80
C ILE A 70 6.77 10.01 -9.08
N LEU A 71 5.83 9.85 -10.01
CA LEU A 71 6.06 9.17 -11.29
C LEU A 71 7.04 9.91 -12.21
N LYS A 72 7.39 11.17 -11.93
CA LYS A 72 8.48 11.86 -12.62
C LYS A 72 9.85 11.19 -12.43
N PHE A 73 10.03 10.42 -11.35
CA PHE A 73 11.25 9.66 -11.08
C PHE A 73 11.28 8.31 -11.80
N SER A 74 10.12 7.76 -12.16
CA SER A 74 10.01 6.53 -12.96
C SER A 74 8.67 6.44 -13.68
N LYS A 75 8.59 7.00 -14.89
CA LYS A 75 7.36 7.05 -15.70
C LYS A 75 6.79 5.67 -16.07
N LYS A 76 7.64 4.64 -16.16
CA LYS A 76 7.25 3.27 -16.53
C LYS A 76 6.98 2.36 -15.33
N TYR A 77 6.99 2.90 -14.11
CA TYR A 77 6.76 2.08 -12.91
C TYR A 77 5.32 1.57 -12.88
N LYS A 78 5.19 0.27 -12.66
CA LYS A 78 3.90 -0.40 -12.44
C LYS A 78 3.76 -0.72 -10.96
N PHE A 79 2.78 -0.13 -10.31
CA PHE A 79 2.48 -0.42 -8.91
C PHE A 79 2.06 -1.87 -8.72
N ILE A 80 2.45 -2.47 -7.60
CA ILE A 80 2.05 -3.83 -7.23
C ILE A 80 0.54 -3.84 -7.02
N LYS A 81 -0.14 -4.80 -7.64
CA LYS A 81 -1.58 -5.00 -7.45
C LYS A 81 -1.88 -5.43 -6.02
N ILE A 82 -3.06 -5.05 -5.49
CA ILE A 82 -3.45 -5.33 -4.11
C ILE A 82 -3.44 -6.85 -3.81
N GLU A 83 -3.83 -7.68 -4.76
CA GLU A 83 -3.84 -9.14 -4.63
C GLU A 83 -2.43 -9.67 -4.36
N GLU A 84 -1.46 -9.21 -5.12
CA GLU A 84 -0.05 -9.60 -4.94
C GLU A 84 0.54 -9.02 -3.66
N GLY A 85 0.22 -7.76 -3.35
CA GLY A 85 0.67 -7.09 -2.13
C GLY A 85 0.19 -7.81 -0.87
N ILE A 86 -1.10 -8.16 -0.79
CA ILE A 86 -1.69 -8.91 0.34
C ILE A 86 -1.06 -10.30 0.44
N LYS A 87 -0.89 -11.01 -0.68
CA LYS A 87 -0.24 -12.33 -0.67
C LYS A 87 1.18 -12.27 -0.09
N LYS A 88 2.01 -11.32 -0.53
CA LYS A 88 3.37 -11.11 0.00
C LYS A 88 3.37 -10.76 1.48
N PHE A 89 2.46 -9.89 1.90
CA PHE A 89 2.31 -9.51 3.30
C PHE A 89 1.94 -10.71 4.19
N ILE A 90 0.98 -11.54 3.77
CA ILE A 90 0.56 -12.71 4.53
C ILE A 90 1.68 -13.77 4.62
N LEU A 91 2.44 -13.98 3.55
CA LEU A 91 3.60 -14.87 3.59
C LEU A 91 4.65 -14.38 4.60
N TRP A 92 4.99 -13.11 4.57
CA TRP A 92 5.89 -12.50 5.55
C TRP A 92 5.36 -12.64 6.98
N TYR A 93 4.08 -12.36 7.20
CA TYR A 93 3.43 -12.47 8.51
C TYR A 93 3.48 -13.90 9.07
N LYS A 94 3.21 -14.92 8.25
CA LYS A 94 3.29 -16.33 8.65
C LYS A 94 4.72 -16.69 9.05
N ASN A 95 5.70 -16.39 8.21
CA ASN A 95 7.10 -16.71 8.48
C ASN A 95 7.60 -16.04 9.77
N LYS A 96 7.23 -14.78 10.00
CA LYS A 96 7.65 -14.06 11.22
C LYS A 96 7.05 -14.68 12.49
N ASN A 97 5.79 -15.13 12.45
CA ASN A 97 5.14 -15.76 13.61
C ASN A 97 5.64 -17.20 13.87
N GLU A 98 6.17 -17.89 12.90
CA GLU A 98 6.86 -19.18 13.08
C GLU A 98 8.21 -18.99 13.79
N ILE A 99 8.97 -17.97 13.42
CA ILE A 99 10.25 -17.64 14.07
C ILE A 99 10.08 -17.20 15.53
N SER A 100 8.96 -16.55 15.87
CA SER A 100 8.69 -16.08 17.24
C SER A 100 8.19 -17.19 18.19
N LYS A 101 7.97 -18.42 17.70
CA LYS A 101 7.51 -19.56 18.50
C LYS A 101 8.63 -20.55 18.84
N ASN A 102 9.82 -20.35 18.31
CA ASN A 102 11.06 -21.06 18.60
C ASN A 102 11.96 -20.21 19.47
#